data_7cf56afba8f5d040ca78c455659db971
#
_entry.id   7cf56afba8f5d040ca78c455659db971
#
_cell.length_a   1.000
_cell.length_b   1.000
_cell.length_c   1.000
_cell.angle_alpha   90.00
_cell.angle_beta   90.00
_cell.angle_gamma   90.00
#
_symmetry.space_group_name_H-M   'P 1'
#
loop_
_entity.id
_entity.type
_entity.pdbx_description
1 polymer ?
#
loop_
_entity_poly.entity_id
_entity_poly.type
_entity_poly.pdbx_seq_one_letter_code
_entity_poly.pdbx_strand_id
1 'polypeptide(L)'
;MKKAKTIGSFGAIFGVAAVLFGSHAGGGFATGNQETQYYVQFGWTAPITAILAMVLLTVTLREAIVMYNNYDCKNYKELFKHLWDPYPKLEILWEIYYYLMVIIAVGAVIAGAAAVFQTMGVPYIVSIIIVGLVLLILTVYGAVVVSGAAGIMSIIIMICCLAIFLTGISMRTGEIGRIISAREVWGGSSIKPFILIFTYAGFQSVVIPSLAATSRELLKDEKQATASMALSFLMNAVALCLAVTMLLGWFKEFSAAGQMTLPTLFVAKHTGNAAIAVAYQVSLFLCLISTGVTCIFGLVNRFEEHEKLAFLKTRQRRRVFTAAMIIIVAVFISSTGLTNIVKFGYGYCGYLGIFVIVIPFLTIGVYKNRKFKREHPDHKWYGQRVLDGEEEVE
;
A
#
# COMPACT_ATOMS: atom_id res chain seq x y z
N MET A 1 21.04 -7.63 28.00
CA MET A 1 21.49 -7.93 26.63
C MET A 1 20.49 -8.91 25.99
N LYS A 2 19.59 -8.41 25.15
CA LYS A 2 18.78 -9.30 24.29
C LYS A 2 19.70 -9.74 23.14
N LYS A 3 20.10 -11.04 23.13
CA LYS A 3 20.75 -11.62 21.95
C LYS A 3 19.87 -11.38 20.75
N ALA A 4 20.38 -10.65 19.77
CA ALA A 4 19.74 -10.56 18.45
C ALA A 4 19.51 -12.00 17.99
N LYS A 5 18.25 -12.40 17.81
CA LYS A 5 17.94 -13.67 17.17
C LYS A 5 18.49 -13.57 15.76
N THR A 6 19.50 -14.36 15.46
CA THR A 6 20.07 -14.45 14.11
C THR A 6 18.97 -14.99 13.20
N ILE A 7 18.28 -14.08 12.53
CA ILE A 7 17.28 -14.45 11.51
C ILE A 7 18.10 -14.99 10.32
N GLY A 8 17.80 -16.22 9.89
CA GLY A 8 18.45 -16.79 8.71
C GLY A 8 18.26 -15.92 7.47
N SER A 9 19.17 -15.98 6.50
CA SER A 9 19.14 -15.15 5.29
C SER A 9 17.77 -15.15 4.58
N PHE A 10 17.11 -16.30 4.49
CA PHE A 10 15.77 -16.38 3.90
C PHE A 10 14.71 -15.64 4.75
N GLY A 11 14.78 -15.74 6.06
CA GLY A 11 13.86 -15.02 6.96
C GLY A 11 13.97 -13.50 6.84
N ALA A 12 15.19 -12.98 6.67
CA ALA A 12 15.45 -11.56 6.44
C ALA A 12 14.88 -11.10 5.09
N ILE A 13 15.15 -11.85 4.02
CA ILE A 13 14.63 -11.60 2.67
C ILE A 13 13.10 -11.61 2.67
N PHE A 14 12.50 -12.63 3.27
CA PHE A 14 11.05 -12.75 3.38
C PHE A 14 10.44 -11.63 4.22
N GLY A 15 11.07 -11.26 5.34
CA GLY A 15 10.59 -10.19 6.22
C GLY A 15 10.44 -8.86 5.47
N VAL A 16 11.46 -8.47 4.68
CA VAL A 16 11.40 -7.26 3.87
C VAL A 16 10.38 -7.39 2.73
N ALA A 17 10.33 -8.54 2.05
CA ALA A 17 9.34 -8.79 1.00
C ALA A 17 7.89 -8.69 1.53
N ALA A 18 7.65 -9.20 2.74
CA ALA A 18 6.35 -9.19 3.38
C ALA A 18 5.87 -7.77 3.76
N VAL A 19 6.76 -6.81 3.98
CA VAL A 19 6.37 -5.40 4.24
C VAL A 19 5.63 -4.81 3.05
N LEU A 20 6.17 -4.97 1.83
CA LEU A 20 5.49 -4.48 0.64
C LEU A 20 4.19 -5.26 0.40
N PHE A 21 4.21 -6.59 0.55
CA PHE A 21 3.03 -7.41 0.38
C PHE A 21 1.91 -7.01 1.35
N GLY A 22 2.20 -6.85 2.64
CA GLY A 22 1.22 -6.44 3.64
C GLY A 22 0.66 -5.02 3.43
N SER A 23 1.51 -4.10 2.94
CA SER A 23 1.07 -2.75 2.59
C SER A 23 0.18 -2.73 1.33
N HIS A 24 0.54 -3.52 0.32
CA HIS A 24 -0.21 -3.63 -0.94
C HIS A 24 -1.52 -4.41 -0.77
N ALA A 25 -1.46 -5.52 -0.04
CA ALA A 25 -2.61 -6.39 0.24
C ALA A 25 -3.58 -5.82 1.29
N GLY A 26 -3.49 -4.52 1.60
CA GLY A 26 -4.38 -3.82 2.53
C GLY A 26 -5.79 -3.64 2.00
N GLY A 27 -6.60 -2.86 2.74
CA GLY A 27 -8.02 -2.67 2.44
C GLY A 27 -8.35 -2.19 1.02
N GLY A 28 -7.46 -1.38 0.41
CA GLY A 28 -7.66 -0.91 -0.97
C GLY A 28 -7.67 -2.05 -1.98
N PHE A 29 -6.66 -2.92 -1.94
CA PHE A 29 -6.57 -4.13 -2.76
C PHE A 29 -7.73 -5.10 -2.48
N ALA A 30 -8.02 -5.33 -1.20
CA ALA A 30 -9.06 -6.27 -0.82
C ALA A 30 -10.45 -5.90 -1.37
N THR A 31 -10.77 -4.61 -1.56
CA THR A 31 -12.05 -4.18 -2.13
C THR A 31 -12.24 -4.55 -3.60
N GLY A 32 -11.14 -4.70 -4.37
CA GLY A 32 -11.15 -4.84 -5.82
C GLY A 32 -11.33 -3.51 -6.58
N ASN A 33 -11.49 -2.40 -5.86
CA ASN A 33 -11.72 -1.09 -6.49
C ASN A 33 -10.49 -0.58 -7.22
N GLN A 34 -9.30 -0.68 -6.59
CA GLN A 34 -8.04 -0.26 -7.22
C GLN A 34 -7.78 -1.04 -8.51
N GLU A 35 -7.93 -2.35 -8.46
CA GLU A 35 -7.75 -3.26 -9.60
C GLU A 35 -8.67 -2.88 -10.74
N THR A 36 -9.92 -2.55 -10.41
CA THR A 36 -10.92 -2.14 -11.40
C THR A 36 -10.55 -0.79 -12.03
N GLN A 37 -10.16 0.21 -11.21
CA GLN A 37 -9.86 1.58 -11.70
C GLN A 37 -8.55 1.67 -12.48
N TYR A 38 -7.54 0.88 -12.13
CA TYR A 38 -6.22 0.97 -12.77
C TYR A 38 -6.01 -0.03 -13.90
N TYR A 39 -6.74 -1.16 -13.91
CA TYR A 39 -6.50 -2.25 -14.86
C TYR A 39 -7.78 -2.73 -15.56
N VAL A 40 -8.73 -3.31 -14.82
CA VAL A 40 -9.84 -4.11 -15.36
C VAL A 40 -10.72 -3.33 -16.33
N GLN A 41 -11.01 -2.05 -16.05
CA GLN A 41 -11.84 -1.21 -16.92
C GLN A 41 -11.28 -0.98 -18.33
N PHE A 42 -10.06 -1.44 -18.62
CA PHE A 42 -9.44 -1.32 -19.94
C PHE A 42 -9.45 -2.61 -20.75
N GLY A 43 -9.99 -3.71 -20.19
CA GLY A 43 -10.16 -4.98 -20.89
C GLY A 43 -8.90 -5.86 -20.88
N TRP A 44 -8.60 -6.47 -22.02
CA TRP A 44 -7.61 -7.56 -22.12
C TRP A 44 -6.19 -7.22 -21.65
N THR A 45 -5.81 -5.93 -21.67
CA THR A 45 -4.48 -5.48 -21.22
C THR A 45 -4.30 -5.55 -19.69
N ALA A 46 -5.38 -5.74 -18.95
CA ALA A 46 -5.39 -5.64 -17.49
C ALA A 46 -4.36 -6.54 -16.78
N PRO A 47 -4.24 -7.85 -17.05
CA PRO A 47 -3.24 -8.70 -16.39
C PRO A 47 -1.80 -8.29 -16.73
N ILE A 48 -1.55 -7.86 -17.98
CA ILE A 48 -0.22 -7.47 -18.45
C ILE A 48 0.23 -6.17 -17.75
N THR A 49 -0.65 -5.17 -17.73
CA THR A 49 -0.33 -3.86 -17.12
C THR A 49 -0.20 -3.97 -15.60
N ALA A 50 -0.92 -4.89 -14.95
CA ALA A 50 -0.78 -5.21 -13.54
C ALA A 50 0.63 -5.77 -13.23
N ILE A 51 1.11 -6.74 -14.01
CA ILE A 51 2.47 -7.29 -13.86
C ILE A 51 3.53 -6.21 -14.08
N LEU A 52 3.40 -5.40 -15.15
CA LEU A 52 4.35 -4.33 -15.44
C LEU A 52 4.39 -3.26 -14.35
N ALA A 53 3.25 -2.94 -13.71
CA ALA A 53 3.20 -2.03 -12.58
C ALA A 53 3.99 -2.58 -11.37
N MET A 54 3.90 -3.89 -11.11
CA MET A 54 4.67 -4.53 -10.04
C MET A 54 6.17 -4.56 -10.34
N VAL A 55 6.57 -4.79 -11.60
CA VAL A 55 7.99 -4.68 -12.00
C VAL A 55 8.50 -3.27 -11.71
N LEU A 56 7.79 -2.25 -12.21
CA LEU A 56 8.19 -0.85 -12.04
C LEU A 56 8.30 -0.47 -10.56
N LEU A 57 7.30 -0.84 -9.76
CA LEU A 57 7.26 -0.58 -8.33
C LEU A 57 8.45 -1.24 -7.61
N THR A 58 8.66 -2.54 -7.80
CA THR A 58 9.70 -3.28 -7.07
C THR A 58 11.11 -2.86 -7.48
N VAL A 59 11.35 -2.50 -8.73
CA VAL A 59 12.64 -1.94 -9.17
C VAL A 59 12.87 -0.57 -8.54
N THR A 60 11.85 0.30 -8.51
CA THR A 60 11.93 1.61 -7.83
C THR A 60 12.25 1.46 -6.34
N LEU A 61 11.53 0.58 -5.65
CA LEU A 61 11.74 0.33 -4.23
C LEU A 61 13.08 -0.32 -3.93
N ARG A 62 13.59 -1.18 -4.82
CA ARG A 62 14.93 -1.75 -4.72
C ARG A 62 15.99 -0.66 -4.67
N GLU A 63 15.93 0.32 -5.56
CA GLU A 63 16.88 1.43 -5.57
C GLU A 63 16.76 2.31 -4.31
N ALA A 64 15.55 2.49 -3.80
CA ALA A 64 15.33 3.25 -2.57
C ALA A 64 15.97 2.56 -1.35
N ILE A 65 15.76 1.25 -1.16
CA ILE A 65 16.34 0.51 -0.03
C ILE A 65 17.86 0.34 -0.15
N VAL A 66 18.37 0.21 -1.36
CA VAL A 66 19.84 0.18 -1.58
C VAL A 66 20.46 1.52 -1.21
N MET A 67 19.88 2.63 -1.65
CA MET A 67 20.37 3.96 -1.27
C MET A 67 20.27 4.19 0.24
N TYR A 68 19.17 3.79 0.87
CA TYR A 68 18.98 3.95 2.30
C TYR A 68 20.07 3.27 3.11
N ASN A 69 20.44 2.05 2.73
CA ASN A 69 21.47 1.28 3.41
C ASN A 69 22.90 1.72 3.04
N ASN A 70 23.16 2.08 1.78
CA ASN A 70 24.47 2.57 1.36
C ASN A 70 24.88 3.86 2.09
N TYR A 71 23.93 4.78 2.29
CA TYR A 71 24.19 6.07 2.95
C TYR A 71 23.93 6.03 4.47
N ASP A 72 23.75 4.85 5.06
CA ASP A 72 23.46 4.65 6.50
C ASP A 72 22.31 5.56 7.02
N CYS A 73 21.30 5.78 6.20
CA CYS A 73 20.20 6.67 6.56
C CYS A 73 19.45 6.14 7.80
N LYS A 74 19.14 7.03 8.75
CA LYS A 74 18.36 6.70 9.97
C LYS A 74 16.87 6.88 9.78
N ASN A 75 16.48 7.69 8.81
CA ASN A 75 15.09 7.98 8.50
C ASN A 75 14.93 8.31 7.01
N TYR A 76 13.68 8.27 6.54
CA TYR A 76 13.38 8.53 5.13
C TYR A 76 13.68 9.97 4.68
N LYS A 77 13.74 10.96 5.60
CA LYS A 77 14.14 12.33 5.24
C LYS A 77 15.58 12.38 4.76
N GLU A 78 16.46 11.67 5.44
CA GLU A 78 17.87 11.56 5.03
C GLU A 78 17.96 10.88 3.66
N LEU A 79 17.20 9.81 3.42
CA LEU A 79 17.13 9.16 2.11
C LEU A 79 16.82 10.16 1.00
N PHE A 80 15.76 10.97 1.18
CA PHE A 80 15.37 11.94 0.15
C PHE A 80 16.31 13.15 0.06
N LYS A 81 16.99 13.54 1.15
CA LYS A 81 18.09 14.51 1.08
C LYS A 81 19.25 13.98 0.24
N HIS A 82 19.68 12.73 0.47
CA HIS A 82 20.70 12.10 -0.35
C HIS A 82 20.27 11.92 -1.80
N LEU A 83 19.03 11.56 -2.06
CA LEU A 83 18.50 11.45 -3.41
C LEU A 83 18.62 12.78 -4.18
N TRP A 84 18.26 13.90 -3.54
CA TRP A 84 18.20 15.22 -4.14
C TRP A 84 19.49 16.05 -4.00
N ASP A 85 20.55 15.53 -3.37
CA ASP A 85 21.84 16.23 -3.31
C ASP A 85 22.32 16.59 -4.74
N PRO A 86 22.80 17.85 -5.00
CA PRO A 86 23.12 18.93 -4.06
C PRO A 86 21.95 19.86 -3.64
N TYR A 87 20.71 19.50 -3.89
CA TYR A 87 19.52 20.28 -3.55
C TYR A 87 18.68 19.61 -2.45
N PRO A 88 19.22 19.39 -1.22
CA PRO A 88 18.57 18.57 -0.19
C PRO A 88 17.22 19.11 0.29
N LYS A 89 16.93 20.41 0.07
CA LYS A 89 15.64 21.04 0.40
C LYS A 89 14.48 20.48 -0.41
N LEU A 90 14.73 19.82 -1.56
CA LEU A 90 13.70 19.18 -2.36
C LEU A 90 13.10 17.94 -1.68
N GLU A 91 13.65 17.48 -0.55
CA GLU A 91 13.01 16.45 0.28
C GLU A 91 11.59 16.83 0.72
N ILE A 92 11.28 18.14 0.76
CA ILE A 92 9.94 18.64 1.07
C ILE A 92 8.87 18.12 0.10
N LEU A 93 9.23 17.81 -1.13
CA LEU A 93 8.30 17.24 -2.12
C LEU A 93 7.80 15.86 -1.69
N TRP A 94 8.69 15.04 -1.09
CA TRP A 94 8.29 13.79 -0.48
C TRP A 94 7.36 13.98 0.72
N GLU A 95 7.65 14.95 1.58
CA GLU A 95 6.81 15.24 2.74
C GLU A 95 5.38 15.59 2.30
N ILE A 96 5.24 16.47 1.28
CA ILE A 96 3.94 16.86 0.73
C ILE A 96 3.24 15.62 0.15
N TYR A 97 3.94 14.82 -0.67
CA TYR A 97 3.41 13.58 -1.23
C TYR A 97 2.91 12.63 -0.13
N TYR A 98 3.75 12.39 0.89
CA TYR A 98 3.46 11.45 1.97
C TYR A 98 2.22 11.84 2.76
N TYR A 99 2.11 13.11 3.18
CA TYR A 99 0.95 13.59 3.92
C TYR A 99 -0.34 13.52 3.10
N LEU A 100 -0.29 13.96 1.85
CA LEU A 100 -1.44 13.87 0.95
C LEU A 100 -1.88 12.41 0.79
N MET A 101 -0.92 11.53 0.52
CA MET A 101 -1.20 10.12 0.31
C MET A 101 -1.82 9.44 1.54
N VAL A 102 -1.30 9.70 2.73
CA VAL A 102 -1.84 9.10 3.97
C VAL A 102 -3.25 9.63 4.29
N ILE A 103 -3.50 10.93 4.14
CA ILE A 103 -4.83 11.51 4.38
C ILE A 103 -5.86 10.95 3.39
N ILE A 104 -5.49 10.83 2.11
CA ILE A 104 -6.34 10.25 1.07
C ILE A 104 -6.58 8.76 1.36
N ALA A 105 -5.56 8.02 1.82
CA ALA A 105 -5.70 6.62 2.20
C ALA A 105 -6.67 6.43 3.38
N VAL A 106 -6.62 7.30 4.39
CA VAL A 106 -7.60 7.28 5.50
C VAL A 106 -9.02 7.55 4.97
N GLY A 107 -9.18 8.52 4.07
CA GLY A 107 -10.45 8.78 3.40
C GLY A 107 -10.98 7.56 2.62
N ALA A 108 -10.10 6.86 1.90
CA ALA A 108 -10.44 5.64 1.17
C ALA A 108 -10.87 4.50 2.11
N VAL A 109 -10.17 4.35 3.25
CA VAL A 109 -10.53 3.37 4.29
C VAL A 109 -11.92 3.65 4.86
N ILE A 110 -12.20 4.91 5.22
CA ILE A 110 -13.54 5.31 5.72
C ILE A 110 -14.60 5.03 4.66
N ALA A 111 -14.36 5.43 3.41
CA ALA A 111 -15.30 5.21 2.31
C ALA A 111 -15.52 3.72 2.02
N GLY A 112 -14.47 2.91 2.06
CA GLY A 112 -14.57 1.45 1.85
C GLY A 112 -15.32 0.75 2.97
N ALA A 113 -15.04 1.07 4.24
CA ALA A 113 -15.75 0.52 5.39
C ALA A 113 -17.22 0.97 5.43
N ALA A 114 -17.49 2.22 5.05
CA ALA A 114 -18.86 2.73 4.93
C ALA A 114 -19.63 2.02 3.80
N ALA A 115 -18.98 1.71 2.68
CA ALA A 115 -19.59 0.95 1.61
C ALA A 115 -19.96 -0.48 2.05
N VAL A 116 -19.19 -1.10 2.96
CA VAL A 116 -19.56 -2.38 3.56
C VAL A 116 -20.85 -2.24 4.38
N PHE A 117 -20.98 -1.21 5.22
CA PHE A 117 -22.25 -0.95 5.95
C PHE A 117 -23.42 -0.64 5.03
N GLN A 118 -23.16 0.06 3.92
CA GLN A 118 -24.20 0.33 2.93
C GLN A 118 -24.77 -0.95 2.32
N THR A 119 -23.97 -2.01 2.16
CA THR A 119 -24.48 -3.32 1.72
C THR A 119 -25.41 -3.98 2.74
N MET A 120 -25.44 -3.49 3.98
CA MET A 120 -26.30 -3.94 5.08
C MET A 120 -27.51 -3.00 5.28
N GLY A 121 -27.72 -2.02 4.38
CA GLY A 121 -28.85 -1.10 4.40
C GLY A 121 -28.62 0.18 5.23
N VAL A 122 -27.43 0.43 5.77
CA VAL A 122 -27.12 1.67 6.49
C VAL A 122 -26.86 2.80 5.49
N PRO A 123 -27.47 3.99 5.62
CA PRO A 123 -27.21 5.13 4.74
C PRO A 123 -25.74 5.53 4.73
N TYR A 124 -25.18 5.84 3.55
CA TYR A 124 -23.75 6.07 3.36
C TYR A 124 -23.19 7.17 4.28
N ILE A 125 -23.86 8.32 4.38
CA ILE A 125 -23.43 9.43 5.24
C ILE A 125 -23.37 9.04 6.72
N VAL A 126 -24.35 8.26 7.19
CA VAL A 126 -24.34 7.74 8.56
C VAL A 126 -23.16 6.79 8.75
N SER A 127 -22.90 5.94 7.75
CA SER A 127 -21.80 4.97 7.79
C SER A 127 -20.43 5.64 7.89
N ILE A 128 -20.15 6.70 7.11
CA ILE A 128 -18.86 7.41 7.18
C ILE A 128 -18.65 8.08 8.54
N ILE A 129 -19.71 8.60 9.17
CA ILE A 129 -19.63 9.18 10.51
C ILE A 129 -19.34 8.11 11.56
N ILE A 130 -20.06 6.98 11.52
CA ILE A 130 -19.84 5.85 12.43
C ILE A 130 -18.42 5.33 12.30
N VAL A 131 -17.95 5.09 11.08
CA VAL A 131 -16.57 4.61 10.84
C VAL A 131 -15.54 5.63 11.32
N GLY A 132 -15.74 6.92 11.06
CA GLY A 132 -14.87 7.98 11.56
C GLY A 132 -14.76 7.99 13.07
N LEU A 133 -15.87 7.85 13.79
CA LEU A 133 -15.90 7.77 15.26
C LEU A 133 -15.20 6.51 15.77
N VAL A 134 -15.42 5.35 15.15
CA VAL A 134 -14.73 4.10 15.48
C VAL A 134 -13.22 4.25 15.31
N LEU A 135 -12.77 4.83 14.20
CA LEU A 135 -11.35 5.08 13.96
C LEU A 135 -10.76 6.05 14.98
N LEU A 136 -11.49 7.10 15.38
CA LEU A 136 -11.04 8.03 16.41
C LEU A 136 -10.81 7.33 17.75
N ILE A 137 -11.79 6.56 18.20
CA ILE A 137 -11.71 5.83 19.48
C ILE A 137 -10.57 4.84 19.44
N LEU A 138 -10.48 4.02 18.39
CA LEU A 138 -9.44 3.01 18.26
C LEU A 138 -8.05 3.61 18.12
N THR A 139 -7.89 4.73 17.42
CA THR A 139 -6.59 5.41 17.29
C THR A 139 -6.12 5.97 18.62
N VAL A 140 -7.02 6.55 19.41
CA VAL A 140 -6.65 7.20 20.68
C VAL A 140 -6.37 6.18 21.78
N TYR A 141 -7.16 5.11 21.87
CA TYR A 141 -7.14 4.18 23.00
C TYR A 141 -6.67 2.76 22.66
N GLY A 142 -6.79 2.34 21.41
CA GLY A 142 -6.52 0.97 20.97
C GLY A 142 -5.45 0.81 19.92
N ALA A 143 -4.76 1.88 19.50
CA ALA A 143 -3.87 1.86 18.33
C ALA A 143 -2.77 0.79 18.41
N VAL A 144 -2.16 0.59 19.56
CA VAL A 144 -1.08 -0.41 19.74
C VAL A 144 -1.60 -1.83 19.52
N VAL A 145 -2.78 -2.14 20.05
CA VAL A 145 -3.41 -3.46 19.90
C VAL A 145 -3.83 -3.71 18.46
N VAL A 146 -4.48 -2.72 17.83
CA VAL A 146 -4.97 -2.82 16.46
C VAL A 146 -3.80 -2.93 15.48
N SER A 147 -2.76 -2.10 15.64
CA SER A 147 -1.56 -2.17 14.78
C SER A 147 -0.80 -3.49 14.97
N GLY A 148 -0.75 -4.02 16.18
CA GLY A 148 -0.16 -5.34 16.45
C GLY A 148 -0.95 -6.49 15.79
N ALA A 149 -2.27 -6.36 15.67
CA ALA A 149 -3.12 -7.37 15.02
C ALA A 149 -3.19 -7.21 13.49
N ALA A 150 -2.78 -6.07 12.93
CA ALA A 150 -2.93 -5.75 11.51
C ALA A 150 -2.31 -6.80 10.57
N GLY A 151 -1.15 -7.35 10.94
CA GLY A 151 -0.50 -8.41 10.17
C GLY A 151 -1.34 -9.68 10.07
N ILE A 152 -1.95 -10.10 11.19
CA ILE A 152 -2.84 -11.28 11.23
C ILE A 152 -4.09 -11.03 10.39
N MET A 153 -4.69 -9.84 10.51
CA MET A 153 -5.85 -9.46 9.72
C MET A 153 -5.56 -9.45 8.22
N SER A 154 -4.35 -8.98 7.81
CA SER A 154 -3.91 -9.01 6.42
C SER A 154 -3.74 -10.44 5.88
N ILE A 155 -3.29 -11.37 6.69
CA ILE A 155 -3.18 -12.79 6.29
C ILE A 155 -4.58 -13.39 6.10
N ILE A 156 -5.50 -13.15 7.03
CA ILE A 156 -6.87 -13.69 6.97
C ILE A 156 -7.59 -13.16 5.73
N ILE A 157 -7.57 -11.85 5.49
CA ILE A 157 -8.22 -11.28 4.31
C ILE A 157 -7.61 -11.80 3.01
N MET A 158 -6.28 -12.01 2.97
CA MET A 158 -5.61 -12.54 1.80
C MET A 158 -6.04 -13.99 1.51
N ILE A 159 -6.19 -14.83 2.52
CA ILE A 159 -6.71 -16.20 2.35
C ILE A 159 -8.13 -16.17 1.78
N CYS A 160 -9.00 -15.30 2.33
CA CYS A 160 -10.35 -15.11 1.81
C CYS A 160 -10.33 -14.61 0.34
N CYS A 161 -9.50 -13.61 0.05
CA CYS A 161 -9.34 -13.09 -1.31
C CYS A 161 -8.89 -14.15 -2.30
N LEU A 162 -7.85 -14.94 -1.95
CA LEU A 162 -7.35 -16.01 -2.82
C LEU A 162 -8.41 -17.06 -3.10
N ALA A 163 -9.20 -17.46 -2.10
CA ALA A 163 -10.31 -18.38 -2.29
C ALA A 163 -11.34 -17.81 -3.27
N ILE A 164 -11.69 -16.52 -3.14
CA ILE A 164 -12.63 -15.84 -4.03
C ILE A 164 -12.04 -15.69 -5.44
N PHE A 165 -10.77 -15.32 -5.57
CA PHE A 165 -10.12 -15.16 -6.86
C PHE A 165 -10.11 -16.47 -7.64
N LEU A 166 -9.68 -17.57 -7.02
CA LEU A 166 -9.63 -18.87 -7.66
C LEU A 166 -11.04 -19.38 -8.05
N THR A 167 -12.00 -19.26 -7.14
CA THR A 167 -13.39 -19.66 -7.41
C THR A 167 -14.02 -18.76 -8.49
N GLY A 168 -13.85 -17.44 -8.40
CA GLY A 168 -14.39 -16.50 -9.38
C GLY A 168 -13.81 -16.66 -10.77
N ILE A 169 -12.50 -16.99 -10.88
CA ILE A 169 -11.85 -17.33 -12.16
C ILE A 169 -12.46 -18.62 -12.71
N SER A 170 -12.55 -19.68 -11.90
CA SER A 170 -13.06 -20.98 -12.35
C SER A 170 -14.49 -20.90 -12.91
N MET A 171 -15.31 -20.01 -12.36
CA MET A 171 -16.69 -19.78 -12.82
C MET A 171 -16.78 -19.02 -14.15
N ARG A 172 -15.73 -18.30 -14.56
CA ARG A 172 -15.74 -17.38 -15.72
C ARG A 172 -14.59 -17.63 -16.71
N THR A 173 -13.97 -18.81 -16.71
CA THR A 173 -12.85 -19.15 -17.59
C THR A 173 -13.16 -18.91 -19.07
N GLY A 174 -14.36 -19.25 -19.52
CA GLY A 174 -14.80 -19.04 -20.91
C GLY A 174 -14.88 -17.54 -21.28
N GLU A 175 -15.47 -16.71 -20.40
CA GLU A 175 -15.56 -15.26 -20.65
C GLU A 175 -14.17 -14.59 -20.58
N ILE A 176 -13.32 -14.97 -19.63
CA ILE A 176 -11.94 -14.49 -19.54
C ILE A 176 -11.19 -14.85 -20.82
N GLY A 177 -11.27 -16.09 -21.26
CA GLY A 177 -10.64 -16.57 -22.50
C GLY A 177 -11.13 -15.78 -23.72
N ARG A 178 -12.43 -15.52 -23.82
CA ARG A 178 -13.03 -14.73 -24.88
C ARG A 178 -12.52 -13.29 -24.90
N ILE A 179 -12.49 -12.61 -23.75
CA ILE A 179 -12.02 -11.23 -23.64
C ILE A 179 -10.53 -11.11 -24.07
N ILE A 180 -9.70 -12.05 -23.64
CA ILE A 180 -8.27 -12.04 -23.96
C ILE A 180 -8.03 -12.38 -25.43
N SER A 181 -8.69 -13.43 -25.97
CA SER A 181 -8.49 -13.86 -27.36
C SER A 181 -9.05 -12.86 -28.36
N ALA A 182 -10.19 -12.24 -28.08
CA ALA A 182 -10.77 -11.17 -28.89
C ALA A 182 -10.05 -9.82 -28.72
N ARG A 183 -9.11 -9.70 -27.77
CA ARG A 183 -8.43 -8.45 -27.40
C ARG A 183 -9.41 -7.32 -27.15
N GLU A 184 -10.46 -7.60 -26.37
CA GLU A 184 -11.48 -6.60 -26.07
C GLU A 184 -10.89 -5.41 -25.32
N VAL A 185 -11.05 -4.21 -25.87
CA VAL A 185 -10.63 -2.94 -25.26
C VAL A 185 -11.85 -2.20 -24.76
N TRP A 186 -11.83 -1.82 -23.49
CA TRP A 186 -12.86 -1.02 -22.86
C TRP A 186 -12.32 0.36 -22.47
N GLY A 187 -13.18 1.30 -22.11
CA GLY A 187 -12.75 2.61 -21.61
C GLY A 187 -12.14 3.57 -22.63
N GLY A 188 -12.22 3.27 -23.94
CA GLY A 188 -11.96 4.21 -25.02
C GLY A 188 -10.50 4.58 -25.30
N SER A 189 -9.50 3.99 -24.63
CA SER A 189 -8.08 4.30 -24.86
C SER A 189 -7.19 3.08 -24.71
N SER A 190 -6.38 2.79 -25.72
CA SER A 190 -5.37 1.72 -25.67
C SER A 190 -4.07 2.11 -24.96
N ILE A 191 -3.81 3.42 -24.79
CA ILE A 191 -2.57 3.96 -24.20
C ILE A 191 -2.72 4.19 -22.70
N LYS A 192 -3.88 4.61 -22.25
CA LYS A 192 -4.14 4.95 -20.85
C LYS A 192 -3.75 3.86 -19.84
N PRO A 193 -4.02 2.56 -20.07
CA PRO A 193 -3.59 1.51 -19.12
C PRO A 193 -2.07 1.47 -18.93
N PHE A 194 -1.26 1.81 -19.95
CA PHE A 194 0.20 1.87 -19.82
C PHE A 194 0.69 3.09 -19.04
N ILE A 195 0.01 4.23 -19.15
CA ILE A 195 0.29 5.41 -18.31
C ILE A 195 -0.02 5.10 -16.84
N LEU A 196 -1.10 4.36 -16.58
CA LEU A 196 -1.51 4.01 -15.24
C LEU A 196 -0.55 3.04 -14.52
N ILE A 197 0.34 2.34 -15.24
CA ILE A 197 1.45 1.58 -14.66
C ILE A 197 2.31 2.49 -13.78
N PHE A 198 2.71 3.64 -14.33
CA PHE A 198 3.54 4.62 -13.61
C PHE A 198 2.78 5.26 -12.44
N THR A 199 1.51 5.60 -12.67
CA THR A 199 0.65 6.18 -11.64
C THR A 199 0.47 5.23 -10.46
N TYR A 200 0.25 3.93 -10.74
CA TYR A 200 0.11 2.89 -9.72
C TYR A 200 1.40 2.73 -8.91
N ALA A 201 2.55 2.60 -9.59
CA ALA A 201 3.85 2.54 -8.92
C ALA A 201 4.11 3.82 -8.09
N GLY A 202 3.72 4.98 -8.61
CA GLY A 202 3.88 6.27 -7.93
C GLY A 202 3.15 6.34 -6.61
N PHE A 203 1.86 5.98 -6.52
CA PHE A 203 1.14 6.06 -5.24
C PHE A 203 1.48 4.90 -4.29
N GLN A 204 1.77 3.72 -4.80
CA GLN A 204 2.17 2.58 -3.96
C GLN A 204 3.57 2.75 -3.33
N SER A 205 4.38 3.65 -3.85
CA SER A 205 5.70 3.97 -3.28
C SER A 205 5.62 4.64 -1.88
N VAL A 206 4.43 4.95 -1.38
CA VAL A 206 4.19 5.41 0.00
C VAL A 206 4.74 4.45 1.06
N VAL A 207 5.00 3.20 0.71
CA VAL A 207 5.58 2.17 1.60
C VAL A 207 7.06 2.40 1.94
N ILE A 208 7.77 3.29 1.23
CA ILE A 208 9.22 3.50 1.39
C ILE A 208 9.67 3.64 2.85
N PRO A 209 9.02 4.41 3.74
CA PRO A 209 9.50 4.56 5.12
C PRO A 209 9.57 3.24 5.89
N SER A 210 8.52 2.43 5.85
CA SER A 210 8.49 1.14 6.55
C SER A 210 9.41 0.10 5.90
N LEU A 211 9.45 0.09 4.57
CA LEU A 211 10.30 -0.82 3.80
C LEU A 211 11.79 -0.52 4.05
N ALA A 212 12.18 0.76 4.02
CA ALA A 212 13.55 1.20 4.24
C ALA A 212 14.02 0.88 5.67
N ALA A 213 13.19 1.20 6.70
CA ALA A 213 13.52 0.88 8.08
C ALA A 213 13.70 -0.63 8.29
N THR A 214 12.77 -1.46 7.80
CA THR A 214 12.88 -2.92 7.91
C THR A 214 14.09 -3.46 7.15
N SER A 215 14.42 -2.88 5.99
CA SER A 215 15.58 -3.30 5.21
C SER A 215 16.90 -3.03 5.94
N ARG A 216 17.02 -1.91 6.68
CA ARG A 216 18.19 -1.57 7.47
C ARG A 216 18.44 -2.59 8.59
N GLU A 217 17.37 -3.00 9.26
CA GLU A 217 17.48 -3.95 10.38
C GLU A 217 17.79 -5.39 9.93
N LEU A 218 17.29 -5.80 8.77
CA LEU A 218 17.30 -7.21 8.37
C LEU A 218 18.32 -7.55 7.30
N LEU A 219 18.60 -6.64 6.36
CA LEU A 219 19.42 -6.96 5.19
C LEU A 219 20.89 -6.64 5.43
N LYS A 220 21.75 -7.47 4.82
CA LYS A 220 23.21 -7.40 4.96
C LYS A 220 23.90 -6.75 3.77
N ASP A 221 23.30 -6.91 2.59
CA ASP A 221 23.91 -6.52 1.32
C ASP A 221 22.87 -6.26 0.22
N GLU A 222 23.38 -5.71 -0.88
CA GLU A 222 22.57 -5.40 -2.08
C GLU A 222 21.97 -6.66 -2.74
N LYS A 223 22.59 -7.84 -2.59
CA LYS A 223 22.05 -9.10 -3.14
C LYS A 223 20.78 -9.50 -2.40
N GLN A 224 20.79 -9.36 -1.07
CA GLN A 224 19.61 -9.62 -0.27
C GLN A 224 18.49 -8.61 -0.55
N ALA A 225 18.82 -7.32 -0.78
CA ALA A 225 17.84 -6.33 -1.20
C ALA A 225 17.19 -6.69 -2.55
N THR A 226 18.00 -7.11 -3.52
CA THR A 226 17.49 -7.57 -4.82
C THR A 226 16.64 -8.81 -4.68
N ALA A 227 17.06 -9.80 -3.88
CA ALA A 227 16.29 -11.01 -3.63
C ALA A 227 14.96 -10.72 -2.91
N SER A 228 14.96 -9.80 -1.95
CA SER A 228 13.73 -9.36 -1.24
C SER A 228 12.75 -8.71 -2.20
N MET A 229 13.20 -7.85 -3.08
CA MET A 229 12.31 -7.19 -4.05
C MET A 229 11.86 -8.14 -5.16
N ALA A 230 12.68 -9.11 -5.57
CA ALA A 230 12.25 -10.16 -6.50
C ALA A 230 11.19 -11.08 -5.88
N LEU A 231 11.35 -11.48 -4.62
CA LEU A 231 10.34 -12.24 -3.89
C LEU A 231 9.05 -11.43 -3.70
N SER A 232 9.19 -10.16 -3.34
CA SER A 232 8.06 -9.25 -3.19
C SER A 232 7.31 -9.04 -4.51
N PHE A 233 8.04 -8.89 -5.63
CA PHE A 233 7.45 -8.88 -6.96
C PHE A 233 6.61 -10.12 -7.21
N LEU A 234 7.17 -11.31 -6.98
CA LEU A 234 6.46 -12.56 -7.22
C LEU A 234 5.17 -12.65 -6.40
N MET A 235 5.24 -12.36 -5.09
CA MET A 235 4.09 -12.40 -4.20
C MET A 235 2.99 -11.43 -4.64
N ASN A 236 3.35 -10.17 -4.91
CA ASN A 236 2.40 -9.12 -5.27
C ASN A 236 1.86 -9.29 -6.70
N ALA A 237 2.71 -9.65 -7.67
CA ALA A 237 2.29 -9.84 -9.06
C ALA A 237 1.32 -11.03 -9.20
N VAL A 238 1.57 -12.13 -8.48
CA VAL A 238 0.65 -13.28 -8.48
C VAL A 238 -0.70 -12.89 -7.88
N ALA A 239 -0.71 -12.26 -6.70
CA ALA A 239 -1.95 -11.86 -6.04
C ALA A 239 -2.75 -10.85 -6.89
N LEU A 240 -2.06 -9.83 -7.43
CA LEU A 240 -2.68 -8.80 -8.27
C LEU A 240 -3.19 -9.39 -9.60
N CYS A 241 -2.43 -10.27 -10.24
CA CYS A 241 -2.83 -10.91 -11.49
C CYS A 241 -4.07 -11.78 -11.29
N LEU A 242 -4.14 -12.55 -10.20
CA LEU A 242 -5.33 -13.34 -9.85
C LEU A 242 -6.55 -12.44 -9.63
N ALA A 243 -6.40 -11.37 -8.84
CA ALA A 243 -7.48 -10.42 -8.57
C ALA A 243 -8.00 -9.77 -9.86
N VAL A 244 -7.08 -9.25 -10.68
CA VAL A 244 -7.41 -8.58 -11.95
C VAL A 244 -8.05 -9.55 -12.94
N THR A 245 -7.55 -10.79 -13.04
CA THR A 245 -8.09 -11.80 -13.95
C THR A 245 -9.50 -12.22 -13.53
N MET A 246 -9.73 -12.40 -12.22
CA MET A 246 -11.07 -12.68 -11.69
C MET A 246 -12.02 -11.53 -12.02
N LEU A 247 -11.65 -10.30 -11.66
CA LEU A 247 -12.49 -9.13 -11.89
C LEU A 247 -12.75 -8.88 -13.38
N LEU A 248 -11.80 -9.19 -14.25
CA LEU A 248 -11.98 -9.11 -15.71
C LEU A 248 -13.14 -9.98 -16.19
N GLY A 249 -13.23 -11.22 -15.70
CA GLY A 249 -14.31 -12.15 -16.06
C GLY A 249 -15.68 -11.73 -15.53
N TRP A 250 -15.74 -10.88 -14.49
CA TRP A 250 -16.98 -10.43 -13.87
C TRP A 250 -17.32 -8.96 -14.15
N PHE A 251 -16.50 -8.26 -14.93
CA PHE A 251 -16.60 -6.80 -15.11
C PHE A 251 -17.96 -6.34 -15.60
N LYS A 252 -18.52 -7.04 -16.60
CA LYS A 252 -19.82 -6.67 -17.20
C LYS A 252 -20.95 -6.76 -16.19
N GLU A 253 -20.94 -7.80 -15.35
CA GLU A 253 -21.98 -8.05 -14.36
C GLU A 253 -21.96 -7.03 -13.24
N PHE A 254 -20.81 -6.82 -12.57
CA PHE A 254 -20.75 -5.86 -11.46
C PHE A 254 -20.86 -4.41 -11.93
N SER A 255 -20.42 -4.11 -13.16
CA SER A 255 -20.58 -2.79 -13.76
C SER A 255 -22.04 -2.51 -14.09
N ALA A 256 -22.76 -3.45 -14.72
CA ALA A 256 -24.19 -3.34 -15.00
C ALA A 256 -25.03 -3.23 -13.71
N ALA A 257 -24.61 -3.92 -12.63
CA ALA A 257 -25.24 -3.84 -11.32
C ALA A 257 -24.88 -2.56 -10.53
N GLY A 258 -24.03 -1.66 -11.06
CA GLY A 258 -23.58 -0.46 -10.35
C GLY A 258 -22.67 -0.74 -9.15
N GLN A 259 -22.07 -1.94 -9.07
CA GLN A 259 -21.28 -2.42 -7.92
C GLN A 259 -19.76 -2.21 -8.11
N MET A 260 -19.38 -1.07 -8.68
CA MET A 260 -17.97 -0.71 -8.93
C MET A 260 -17.18 -0.41 -7.66
N THR A 261 -17.83 -0.18 -6.54
CA THR A 261 -17.20 0.22 -5.28
C THR A 261 -16.55 -0.95 -4.55
N LEU A 262 -17.22 -2.11 -4.49
CA LEU A 262 -16.76 -3.33 -3.82
C LEU A 262 -16.88 -4.55 -4.76
N PRO A 263 -16.20 -4.54 -5.92
CA PRO A 263 -16.41 -5.58 -6.93
C PRO A 263 -15.98 -6.97 -6.45
N THR A 264 -14.94 -7.10 -5.61
CA THR A 264 -14.58 -8.40 -5.02
C THR A 264 -15.69 -8.93 -4.11
N LEU A 265 -16.38 -8.07 -3.34
CA LEU A 265 -17.53 -8.50 -2.53
C LEU A 265 -18.71 -8.92 -3.41
N PHE A 266 -18.92 -8.24 -4.55
CA PHE A 266 -19.91 -8.67 -5.53
C PHE A 266 -19.63 -10.11 -5.99
N VAL A 267 -18.42 -10.39 -6.43
CA VAL A 267 -18.03 -11.75 -6.83
C VAL A 267 -18.21 -12.73 -5.68
N ALA A 268 -17.73 -12.40 -4.48
CA ALA A 268 -17.86 -13.27 -3.30
C ALA A 268 -19.33 -13.70 -3.04
N LYS A 269 -20.28 -12.76 -3.18
CA LYS A 269 -21.72 -13.06 -3.03
C LYS A 269 -22.28 -13.95 -4.14
N HIS A 270 -21.62 -13.99 -5.31
CA HIS A 270 -22.05 -14.81 -6.47
C HIS A 270 -21.31 -16.16 -6.59
N THR A 271 -20.37 -16.46 -5.67
CA THR A 271 -19.69 -17.78 -5.65
C THR A 271 -20.58 -18.93 -5.19
N GLY A 272 -21.79 -18.65 -4.72
CA GLY A 272 -22.73 -19.65 -4.17
C GLY A 272 -22.39 -20.11 -2.74
N ASN A 273 -21.33 -19.61 -2.14
CA ASN A 273 -20.93 -19.94 -0.76
C ASN A 273 -21.12 -18.73 0.18
N ALA A 274 -22.26 -18.68 0.86
CA ALA A 274 -22.58 -17.60 1.78
C ALA A 274 -21.55 -17.45 2.93
N ALA A 275 -20.97 -18.56 3.40
CA ALA A 275 -19.98 -18.51 4.49
C ALA A 275 -18.70 -17.78 4.04
N ILE A 276 -18.21 -18.05 2.82
CA ILE A 276 -17.05 -17.32 2.24
C ILE A 276 -17.38 -15.85 2.09
N ALA A 277 -18.57 -15.49 1.59
CA ALA A 277 -18.97 -14.11 1.40
C ALA A 277 -19.04 -13.34 2.73
N VAL A 278 -19.60 -13.94 3.78
CA VAL A 278 -19.66 -13.34 5.13
C VAL A 278 -18.27 -13.23 5.74
N ALA A 279 -17.48 -14.30 5.70
CA ALA A 279 -16.10 -14.29 6.22
C ALA A 279 -15.25 -13.20 5.55
N TYR A 280 -15.36 -13.08 4.22
CA TYR A 280 -14.69 -12.02 3.47
C TYR A 280 -15.19 -10.63 3.88
N GLN A 281 -16.50 -10.41 3.99
CA GLN A 281 -17.08 -9.11 4.34
C GLN A 281 -16.62 -8.63 5.72
N VAL A 282 -16.59 -9.54 6.71
CA VAL A 282 -16.07 -9.25 8.07
C VAL A 282 -14.57 -8.97 8.03
N SER A 283 -13.80 -9.83 7.35
CA SER A 283 -12.35 -9.65 7.23
C SER A 283 -11.99 -8.37 6.50
N LEU A 284 -12.72 -8.01 5.43
CA LEU A 284 -12.55 -6.76 4.71
C LEU A 284 -12.76 -5.55 5.63
N PHE A 285 -13.85 -5.54 6.40
CA PHE A 285 -14.13 -4.47 7.34
C PHE A 285 -13.02 -4.31 8.38
N LEU A 286 -12.59 -5.41 9.00
CA LEU A 286 -11.52 -5.41 10.00
C LEU A 286 -10.18 -4.97 9.40
N CYS A 287 -9.86 -5.40 8.16
CA CYS A 287 -8.66 -4.99 7.45
C CYS A 287 -8.68 -3.49 7.15
N LEU A 288 -9.81 -2.94 6.70
CA LEU A 288 -9.97 -1.50 6.48
C LEU A 288 -9.77 -0.72 7.79
N ILE A 289 -10.42 -1.11 8.87
CA ILE A 289 -10.29 -0.45 10.17
C ILE A 289 -8.84 -0.50 10.67
N SER A 290 -8.18 -1.66 10.60
CA SER A 290 -6.78 -1.78 11.05
C SER A 290 -5.83 -0.90 10.22
N THR A 291 -6.03 -0.85 8.91
CA THR A 291 -5.26 0.04 8.02
C THR A 291 -5.46 1.51 8.39
N GLY A 292 -6.72 1.93 8.59
CA GLY A 292 -7.04 3.30 8.99
C GLY A 292 -6.41 3.70 10.31
N VAL A 293 -6.53 2.86 11.35
CA VAL A 293 -5.92 3.10 12.66
C VAL A 293 -4.39 3.22 12.53
N THR A 294 -3.75 2.33 11.80
CA THR A 294 -2.28 2.34 11.61
C THR A 294 -1.82 3.62 10.89
N CYS A 295 -2.51 4.03 9.83
CA CYS A 295 -2.21 5.26 9.10
C CYS A 295 -2.36 6.51 9.97
N ILE A 296 -3.49 6.62 10.70
CA ILE A 296 -3.74 7.77 11.57
C ILE A 296 -2.75 7.80 12.72
N PHE A 297 -2.49 6.65 13.35
CA PHE A 297 -1.54 6.53 14.47
C PHE A 297 -0.12 6.92 14.06
N GLY A 298 0.32 6.54 12.86
CA GLY A 298 1.61 6.96 12.31
C GLY A 298 1.74 8.48 12.20
N LEU A 299 0.70 9.17 11.72
CA LEU A 299 0.68 10.63 11.68
C LEU A 299 0.57 11.27 13.07
N VAL A 300 -0.25 10.71 13.96
CA VAL A 300 -0.42 11.22 15.33
C VAL A 300 0.91 11.19 16.07
N ASN A 301 1.64 10.07 16.04
CA ASN A 301 2.95 9.94 16.68
C ASN A 301 3.95 10.99 16.17
N ARG A 302 3.84 11.36 14.91
CA ARG A 302 4.73 12.33 14.29
C ARG A 302 4.43 13.78 14.74
N PHE A 303 3.16 14.10 14.96
CA PHE A 303 2.73 15.46 15.31
C PHE A 303 2.57 15.69 16.82
N GLU A 304 2.39 14.65 17.63
CA GLU A 304 2.10 14.81 19.06
C GLU A 304 3.20 15.54 19.86
N GLU A 305 4.45 15.52 19.37
CA GLU A 305 5.58 16.21 19.98
C GLU A 305 5.91 17.56 19.32
N HIS A 306 5.14 17.96 18.28
CA HIS A 306 5.44 19.16 17.54
C HIS A 306 5.18 20.43 18.37
N GLU A 307 6.15 21.35 18.39
CA GLU A 307 6.12 22.60 19.20
C GLU A 307 4.86 23.44 19.00
N LYS A 308 4.31 23.49 17.77
CA LYS A 308 3.07 24.21 17.45
C LYS A 308 1.84 23.69 18.20
N LEU A 309 1.90 22.49 18.75
CA LEU A 309 0.84 21.91 19.57
C LEU A 309 1.10 22.09 21.10
N ALA A 310 2.11 22.88 21.46
CA ALA A 310 2.45 23.14 22.88
C ALA A 310 1.30 23.78 23.67
N PHE A 311 0.38 24.50 23.01
CA PHE A 311 -0.83 25.05 23.63
C PHE A 311 -1.75 23.96 24.23
N LEU A 312 -1.66 22.75 23.74
CA LEU A 312 -2.33 21.59 24.32
C LEU A 312 -1.41 20.98 25.38
N LYS A 313 -1.69 21.27 26.64
CA LYS A 313 -0.83 21.01 27.82
C LYS A 313 -0.45 19.51 28.01
N THR A 314 -1.27 18.56 27.53
CA THR A 314 -1.04 17.14 27.75
C THR A 314 -0.85 16.39 26.43
N ARG A 315 0.05 15.37 26.44
CA ARG A 315 0.27 14.47 25.28
C ARG A 315 -1.03 13.85 24.78
N GLN A 316 -1.90 13.43 25.69
CA GLN A 316 -3.20 12.85 25.33
C GLN A 316 -4.09 13.85 24.56
N ARG A 317 -4.15 15.13 24.98
CA ARG A 317 -4.92 16.15 24.25
C ARG A 317 -4.36 16.40 22.85
N ARG A 318 -3.04 16.39 22.68
CA ARG A 318 -2.38 16.52 21.36
C ARG A 318 -2.73 15.34 20.45
N ARG A 319 -2.72 14.11 20.97
CA ARG A 319 -3.12 12.90 20.24
C ARG A 319 -4.58 12.96 19.78
N VAL A 320 -5.49 13.26 20.69
CA VAL A 320 -6.92 13.39 20.38
C VAL A 320 -7.15 14.49 19.33
N PHE A 321 -6.55 15.66 19.52
CA PHE A 321 -6.69 16.79 18.58
C PHE A 321 -6.17 16.43 17.18
N THR A 322 -4.96 15.88 17.09
CA THR A 322 -4.36 15.49 15.80
C THR A 322 -5.18 14.41 15.11
N ALA A 323 -5.58 13.36 15.84
CA ALA A 323 -6.43 12.29 15.30
C ALA A 323 -7.78 12.84 14.80
N ALA A 324 -8.43 13.69 15.59
CA ALA A 324 -9.70 14.31 15.21
C ALA A 324 -9.57 15.17 13.94
N MET A 325 -8.54 16.00 13.83
CA MET A 325 -8.30 16.82 12.65
C MET A 325 -8.09 15.96 11.38
N ILE A 326 -7.27 14.90 11.47
CA ILE A 326 -7.04 13.98 10.36
C ILE A 326 -8.36 13.32 9.95
N ILE A 327 -9.14 12.82 10.91
CA ILE A 327 -10.40 12.13 10.64
C ILE A 327 -11.45 13.07 10.07
N ILE A 328 -11.57 14.30 10.55
CA ILE A 328 -12.51 15.28 9.99
C ILE A 328 -12.21 15.51 8.51
N VAL A 329 -10.96 15.74 8.16
CA VAL A 329 -10.55 15.91 6.76
C VAL A 329 -10.82 14.63 5.95
N ALA A 330 -10.49 13.46 6.49
CA ALA A 330 -10.70 12.19 5.83
C ALA A 330 -12.20 11.84 5.65
N VAL A 331 -13.06 12.17 6.61
CA VAL A 331 -14.53 12.05 6.50
C VAL A 331 -15.06 12.94 5.40
N PHE A 332 -14.55 14.17 5.30
CA PHE A 332 -14.94 15.07 4.20
C PHE A 332 -14.52 14.48 2.85
N ILE A 333 -13.29 13.97 2.72
CA ILE A 333 -12.83 13.29 1.50
C ILE A 333 -13.68 12.05 1.22
N SER A 334 -14.02 11.26 2.24
CA SER A 334 -14.77 10.02 2.09
C SER A 334 -16.21 10.25 1.57
N SER A 335 -16.76 11.44 1.77
CA SER A 335 -18.10 11.79 1.24
C SER A 335 -18.16 11.73 -0.29
N THR A 336 -17.02 11.80 -0.98
CA THR A 336 -16.93 11.66 -2.46
C THR A 336 -17.05 10.21 -2.94
N GLY A 337 -16.98 9.24 -2.03
CA GLY A 337 -17.05 7.80 -2.32
C GLY A 337 -15.69 7.17 -2.69
N LEU A 338 -15.56 5.88 -2.38
CA LEU A 338 -14.31 5.13 -2.57
C LEU A 338 -13.79 5.20 -4.00
N THR A 339 -14.65 5.00 -4.99
CA THR A 339 -14.24 4.98 -6.40
C THR A 339 -13.63 6.30 -6.85
N ASN A 340 -14.20 7.44 -6.42
CA ASN A 340 -13.64 8.76 -6.74
C ASN A 340 -12.31 9.01 -6.03
N ILE A 341 -12.16 8.58 -4.78
CA ILE A 341 -10.91 8.69 -4.03
C ILE A 341 -9.81 7.87 -4.71
N VAL A 342 -10.11 6.63 -5.12
CA VAL A 342 -9.13 5.78 -5.81
C VAL A 342 -8.77 6.35 -7.17
N LYS A 343 -9.76 6.80 -7.94
CA LYS A 343 -9.54 7.34 -9.29
C LYS A 343 -8.78 8.67 -9.29
N PHE A 344 -9.19 9.60 -8.45
CA PHE A 344 -8.65 10.97 -8.45
C PHE A 344 -7.64 11.19 -7.33
N GLY A 345 -7.93 10.79 -6.10
CA GLY A 345 -7.04 10.99 -4.96
C GLY A 345 -5.72 10.23 -5.14
N TYR A 346 -5.79 8.90 -5.27
CA TYR A 346 -4.60 8.09 -5.55
C TYR A 346 -4.00 8.41 -6.91
N GLY A 347 -4.84 8.76 -7.92
CA GLY A 347 -4.38 9.17 -9.24
C GLY A 347 -3.46 10.39 -9.19
N TYR A 348 -3.88 11.48 -8.55
CA TYR A 348 -3.06 12.70 -8.42
C TYR A 348 -1.81 12.47 -7.56
N CYS A 349 -1.93 11.73 -6.45
CA CYS A 349 -0.76 11.32 -5.67
C CYS A 349 0.19 10.44 -6.49
N GLY A 350 -0.34 9.57 -7.34
CA GLY A 350 0.45 8.76 -8.26
C GLY A 350 1.24 9.59 -9.25
N TYR A 351 0.61 10.59 -9.87
CA TYR A 351 1.32 11.53 -10.76
C TYR A 351 2.44 12.28 -10.01
N LEU A 352 2.16 12.78 -8.80
CA LEU A 352 3.20 13.40 -7.98
C LEU A 352 4.33 12.40 -7.65
N GLY A 353 3.97 11.16 -7.31
CA GLY A 353 4.91 10.07 -7.01
C GLY A 353 5.80 9.69 -8.20
N ILE A 354 5.30 9.79 -9.44
CA ILE A 354 6.14 9.58 -10.63
C ILE A 354 7.33 10.54 -10.64
N PHE A 355 7.09 11.83 -10.40
CA PHE A 355 8.14 12.86 -10.47
C PHE A 355 8.99 12.93 -9.21
N VAL A 356 8.43 12.61 -8.05
CA VAL A 356 9.14 12.73 -6.77
C VAL A 356 9.89 11.44 -6.41
N ILE A 357 9.43 10.29 -6.90
CA ILE A 357 9.93 8.98 -6.47
C ILE A 357 10.40 8.13 -7.66
N VAL A 358 9.48 7.75 -8.56
CA VAL A 358 9.76 6.74 -9.58
C VAL A 358 10.91 7.17 -10.49
N ILE A 359 10.76 8.30 -11.15
CA ILE A 359 11.80 8.83 -12.05
C ILE A 359 13.11 9.10 -11.28
N PRO A 360 13.10 9.83 -10.13
CA PRO A 360 14.34 10.10 -9.41
C PRO A 360 15.09 8.85 -8.95
N PHE A 361 14.42 7.83 -8.39
CA PHE A 361 15.12 6.61 -7.99
C PHE A 361 15.65 5.82 -9.18
N LEU A 362 14.92 5.75 -10.29
CA LEU A 362 15.36 5.02 -11.48
C LEU A 362 16.45 5.74 -12.29
N THR A 363 16.69 7.02 -12.03
CA THR A 363 17.73 7.82 -12.70
C THR A 363 18.84 8.21 -11.72
N ILE A 364 18.58 9.18 -10.87
CA ILE A 364 19.52 9.71 -9.88
C ILE A 364 19.90 8.62 -8.87
N GLY A 365 18.92 7.86 -8.38
CA GLY A 365 19.13 6.79 -7.42
C GLY A 365 20.07 5.71 -7.94
N VAL A 366 19.79 5.19 -9.14
CA VAL A 366 20.66 4.21 -9.82
C VAL A 366 22.07 4.74 -10.00
N TYR A 367 22.19 6.00 -10.47
CA TYR A 367 23.52 6.62 -10.65
C TYR A 367 24.29 6.70 -9.33
N LYS A 368 23.66 7.21 -8.27
CA LYS A 368 24.29 7.39 -6.97
C LYS A 368 24.62 6.06 -6.29
N ASN A 369 23.75 5.06 -6.37
CA ASN A 369 24.03 3.72 -5.86
C ASN A 369 25.23 3.07 -6.55
N ARG A 370 25.31 3.18 -7.87
CA ARG A 370 26.47 2.66 -8.64
C ARG A 370 27.76 3.42 -8.33
N LYS A 371 27.69 4.74 -8.15
CA LYS A 371 28.82 5.58 -7.77
C LYS A 371 29.31 5.19 -6.38
N PHE A 372 28.40 5.14 -5.39
CA PHE A 372 28.72 4.76 -4.02
C PHE A 372 29.45 3.41 -3.95
N LYS A 373 28.94 2.40 -4.63
CA LYS A 373 29.53 1.07 -4.66
C LYS A 373 30.95 1.04 -5.23
N ARG A 374 31.25 1.92 -6.20
CA ARG A 374 32.61 2.04 -6.77
C ARG A 374 33.57 2.74 -5.83
N GLU A 375 33.10 3.76 -5.11
CA GLU A 375 33.90 4.57 -4.19
C GLU A 375 34.11 3.88 -2.84
N HIS A 376 33.16 3.01 -2.43
CA HIS A 376 33.18 2.33 -1.14
C HIS A 376 32.94 0.80 -1.31
N PRO A 377 33.89 0.06 -1.94
CA PRO A 377 33.67 -1.36 -2.25
C PRO A 377 33.53 -2.25 -1.01
N ASP A 378 34.15 -1.84 0.11
CA ASP A 378 34.16 -2.60 1.38
C ASP A 378 33.11 -2.13 2.37
N HIS A 379 32.20 -1.23 1.97
CA HIS A 379 31.14 -0.74 2.84
C HIS A 379 30.20 -1.87 3.24
N LYS A 380 30.05 -2.06 4.55
CA LYS A 380 29.12 -3.02 5.15
C LYS A 380 27.84 -2.29 5.59
N TRP A 381 26.70 -2.82 5.22
CA TRP A 381 25.41 -2.30 5.69
C TRP A 381 25.25 -2.53 7.21
N TYR A 382 24.42 -1.72 7.86
CA TYR A 382 24.15 -1.79 9.29
C TYR A 382 23.82 -3.22 9.75
N GLY A 383 22.92 -3.94 9.08
CA GLY A 383 22.55 -5.30 9.43
C GLY A 383 23.74 -6.29 9.38
N GLN A 384 24.74 -6.07 8.51
CA GLN A 384 25.96 -6.85 8.49
C GLN A 384 26.88 -6.49 9.66
N ARG A 385 27.06 -5.17 9.95
CA ARG A 385 27.90 -4.70 11.06
C ARG A 385 27.40 -5.20 12.41
N VAL A 386 26.07 -5.22 12.63
CA VAL A 386 25.45 -5.79 13.85
C VAL A 386 25.77 -7.29 13.99
N LEU A 387 25.76 -8.04 12.90
CA LEU A 387 26.08 -9.48 12.93
C LEU A 387 27.56 -9.76 13.18
N ASP A 388 28.42 -8.89 12.62
CA ASP A 388 29.87 -8.97 12.85
C ASP A 388 30.27 -8.51 14.27
N GLY A 389 29.31 -7.98 15.06
CA GLY A 389 29.55 -7.43 16.40
C GLY A 389 30.27 -6.08 16.40
N GLU A 390 30.27 -5.39 15.27
CA GLU A 390 30.88 -4.06 15.08
C GLU A 390 29.94 -2.92 15.55
N GLU A 391 28.63 -3.19 15.66
CA GLU A 391 27.61 -2.26 16.18
C GLU A 391 26.62 -2.95 17.11
N GLU A 392 26.08 -2.21 18.09
CA GLU A 392 25.00 -2.67 18.94
C GLU A 392 23.63 -2.47 18.25
N VAL A 393 22.66 -3.30 18.62
CA VAL A 393 21.28 -3.16 18.12
C VAL A 393 20.67 -1.89 18.70
N GLU A 394 20.29 -0.92 17.84
CA GLU A 394 19.63 0.34 18.21
C GLU A 394 18.26 0.14 18.86
#